data_033d27ad3e96993f7ea600dda1dd8374
#
_entry.id   033d27ad3e96993f7ea600dda1dd8374
#
_cell.length_a   1.000
_cell.length_b   1.000
_cell.length_c   1.000
_cell.angle_alpha   90.00
_cell.angle_beta   90.00
_cell.angle_gamma   90.00
#
_symmetry.space_group_name_H-M   'P 1'
#
loop_
_entity.id
_entity.type
_entity.pdbx_description
1 polymer ?
#
loop_
_entity_poly.entity_id
_entity_poly.type
_entity_poly.pdbx_seq_one_letter_code
_entity_poly.pdbx_strand_id
1 'polypeptide(L)'
;MRSRASQGLLASGAKLAVAATALVAVLAIGSPVALVSPLNAAPRRFAFGVITERVGEADLAFGLYTNLLAALRSRVAASGVEVVPLVIARDTADLARRIERGEVDGFAEGVFPTLAIRALSRSVDPDLVALRRGEREYESIVFVARNGPVHSLDDLRGRTIVFQAPRSTSAYALPKAELLRLGYDVFPVNDPTGPATAIRYVFAKAEINQAIWVLHGKGDAGAFNGGDWARLPAGVRDQLVVIHKTPSILRWVVSFRTGLDPGTRQAVEAALVALGDRPGDRSALEAARIERFERLTAADRRSIDRWVPLLARLGIEQ
;
A
#
# COMPACT_ATOMS: atom_id res chain seq x y z
N MET A 1 52.89 -64.01 9.60
CA MET A 1 54.36 -64.04 9.54
C MET A 1 54.87 -62.92 10.40
N ARG A 2 55.34 -63.25 11.60
CA ARG A 2 56.74 -63.18 12.03
C ARG A 2 57.26 -61.71 11.93
N SER A 3 57.85 -61.02 12.97
CA SER A 3 58.55 -61.51 14.14
C SER A 3 59.09 -60.24 14.86
N ARG A 4 58.92 -60.24 16.15
CA ARG A 4 59.95 -60.04 17.22
C ARG A 4 60.91 -58.82 17.12
N ALA A 5 60.94 -58.08 18.17
CA ALA A 5 61.65 -58.20 19.51
C ALA A 5 62.96 -57.44 19.42
N SER A 6 63.51 -56.74 20.33
CA SER A 6 63.74 -56.93 21.77
C SER A 6 64.54 -55.75 22.31
N GLN A 7 64.19 -55.27 23.48
CA GLN A 7 65.05 -55.35 24.71
C GLN A 7 66.38 -54.59 24.74
N GLY A 8 66.56 -53.89 25.84
CA GLY A 8 67.83 -53.52 26.49
C GLY A 8 67.67 -52.24 27.32
N LEU A 9 67.45 -52.18 28.46
CA LEU A 9 67.96 -52.42 29.84
C LEU A 9 69.16 -51.55 30.22
N LEU A 10 69.05 -51.03 31.48
CA LEU A 10 70.10 -50.56 32.43
C LEU A 10 70.43 -49.05 32.28
N ALA A 11 70.54 -48.27 33.29
CA ALA A 11 70.45 -48.31 34.76
C ALA A 11 71.02 -46.98 35.29
N SER A 12 70.46 -46.58 36.39
CA SER A 12 71.19 -45.93 37.51
C SER A 12 71.63 -44.44 37.42
N GLY A 13 71.18 -43.70 38.38
CA GLY A 13 71.79 -42.43 38.78
C GLY A 13 70.89 -41.51 39.62
N ALA A 14 70.69 -41.85 40.89
CA ALA A 14 70.02 -40.97 41.85
C ALA A 14 70.84 -39.74 42.14
N LYS A 15 70.27 -38.53 42.10
CA LYS A 15 70.67 -37.42 42.89
C LYS A 15 69.45 -36.63 43.35
N LEU A 16 69.30 -36.59 44.71
CA LEU A 16 68.38 -35.69 45.39
C LEU A 16 68.77 -34.24 45.10
N ALA A 17 67.81 -33.43 44.80
CA ALA A 17 67.85 -32.01 44.94
C ALA A 17 66.50 -31.49 45.47
N VAL A 18 66.53 -31.01 46.69
CA VAL A 18 65.45 -30.27 47.37
C VAL A 18 65.28 -28.95 46.68
N ALA A 19 64.10 -28.70 46.13
CA ALA A 19 63.75 -27.39 45.61
C ALA A 19 62.42 -26.93 46.22
N ALA A 20 62.48 -25.78 46.81
CA ALA A 20 61.42 -25.09 47.56
C ALA A 20 60.16 -24.82 46.74
N THR A 21 59.04 -25.16 47.33
CA THR A 21 57.73 -24.84 46.81
C THR A 21 57.40 -23.34 47.03
N ALA A 22 57.52 -22.54 45.96
CA ALA A 22 56.97 -21.17 45.97
C ALA A 22 55.54 -21.22 45.52
N LEU A 23 54.58 -21.06 46.42
CA LEU A 23 53.17 -20.94 46.18
C LEU A 23 52.89 -19.52 45.59
N VAL A 24 52.77 -19.38 44.30
CA VAL A 24 52.28 -18.13 43.67
C VAL A 24 50.78 -18.15 43.71
N ALA A 25 50.18 -17.42 44.64
CA ALA A 25 48.77 -17.12 44.64
C ALA A 25 48.47 -16.10 43.50
N VAL A 26 47.95 -16.55 42.41
CA VAL A 26 47.38 -15.68 41.38
C VAL A 26 46.04 -15.16 41.90
N LEU A 27 46.03 -13.94 42.42
CA LEU A 27 44.80 -13.18 42.63
C LEU A 27 44.19 -12.86 41.27
N ALA A 28 43.19 -13.63 40.85
CA ALA A 28 42.31 -13.28 39.77
C ALA A 28 41.43 -12.08 40.20
N ILE A 29 41.89 -10.88 39.89
CA ILE A 29 41.04 -9.70 39.96
C ILE A 29 40.01 -9.84 38.82
N GLY A 30 38.88 -10.47 39.12
CA GLY A 30 37.71 -10.47 38.28
C GLY A 30 37.15 -9.05 38.21
N SER A 31 37.52 -8.31 37.16
CA SER A 31 36.79 -7.10 36.82
C SER A 31 35.34 -7.50 36.55
N PRO A 32 34.36 -6.91 37.23
CA PRO A 32 32.98 -7.12 36.84
C PRO A 32 32.83 -6.52 35.44
N VAL A 33 32.68 -7.39 34.43
CA VAL A 33 32.12 -6.97 33.14
C VAL A 33 30.72 -6.49 33.47
N ALA A 34 30.60 -5.19 33.68
CA ALA A 34 29.30 -4.55 33.72
C ALA A 34 28.63 -4.91 32.41
N LEU A 35 27.62 -5.77 32.47
CA LEU A 35 26.60 -5.90 31.42
C LEU A 35 26.00 -4.49 31.27
N VAL A 36 26.60 -3.71 30.39
CA VAL A 36 25.98 -2.47 29.89
C VAL A 36 24.77 -2.95 29.15
N SER A 37 23.63 -3.01 29.85
CA SER A 37 22.32 -3.05 29.19
C SER A 37 22.35 -1.93 28.17
N PRO A 38 21.96 -2.16 26.92
CA PRO A 38 21.90 -1.09 25.94
C PRO A 38 20.93 -0.04 26.48
N LEU A 39 21.52 1.05 27.05
CA LEU A 39 20.77 2.20 27.50
C LEU A 39 19.99 2.74 26.31
N ASN A 40 18.66 2.67 26.42
CA ASN A 40 17.69 3.55 25.76
C ASN A 40 18.11 4.05 24.35
N ALA A 41 18.17 3.16 23.39
CA ALA A 41 17.95 3.61 22.02
C ALA A 41 16.56 4.27 21.99
N ALA A 42 16.49 5.53 21.56
CA ALA A 42 15.20 6.20 21.39
C ALA A 42 14.24 5.27 20.61
N PRO A 43 12.98 5.18 21.01
CA PRO A 43 12.05 4.27 20.39
C PRO A 43 12.02 4.54 18.88
N ARG A 44 12.12 3.48 18.08
CA ARG A 44 12.01 3.58 16.63
C ARG A 44 10.61 4.03 16.29
N ARG A 45 10.49 5.14 15.59
CA ARG A 45 9.21 5.78 15.28
C ARG A 45 8.62 5.19 14.01
N PHE A 46 7.29 5.06 13.97
CA PHE A 46 6.50 4.78 12.76
C PHE A 46 5.31 5.71 12.66
N ALA A 47 5.21 6.44 11.55
CA ALA A 47 4.14 7.38 11.24
C ALA A 47 3.31 6.90 10.04
N PHE A 48 1.99 6.76 10.24
CA PHE A 48 1.06 6.43 9.15
C PHE A 48 0.39 7.70 8.63
N GLY A 49 0.39 7.88 7.30
CA GLY A 49 -0.19 9.02 6.62
C GLY A 49 -1.48 8.68 5.87
N VAL A 50 -2.39 9.65 5.79
CA VAL A 50 -3.59 9.59 4.95
C VAL A 50 -3.80 10.93 4.26
N ILE A 51 -4.46 10.92 3.10
CA ILE A 51 -4.84 12.13 2.39
C ILE A 51 -6.31 12.45 2.69
N THR A 52 -6.58 13.73 3.02
CA THR A 52 -7.94 14.25 3.18
C THR A 52 -8.04 15.61 2.48
N GLU A 53 -8.92 15.74 1.51
CA GLU A 53 -9.04 16.97 0.70
C GLU A 53 -10.04 17.99 1.25
N ARG A 54 -10.95 17.55 2.12
CA ARG A 54 -12.07 18.36 2.60
C ARG A 54 -12.01 18.53 4.11
N VAL A 55 -12.46 19.69 4.57
CA VAL A 55 -12.76 19.92 5.99
C VAL A 55 -13.82 18.90 6.43
N GLY A 56 -13.58 18.21 7.53
CA GLY A 56 -14.43 17.12 8.03
C GLY A 56 -14.02 15.71 7.58
N GLU A 57 -13.27 15.55 6.48
CA GLU A 57 -12.70 14.25 6.10
C GLU A 57 -11.59 13.80 7.07
N ALA A 58 -10.91 14.75 7.70
CA ALA A 58 -9.90 14.45 8.73
C ALA A 58 -10.53 13.72 9.92
N ASP A 59 -11.68 14.18 10.42
CA ASP A 59 -12.39 13.53 11.52
C ASP A 59 -12.84 12.11 11.13
N LEU A 60 -13.32 11.94 9.89
CA LEU A 60 -13.64 10.62 9.36
C LEU A 60 -12.41 9.73 9.27
N ALA A 61 -11.29 10.25 8.79
CA ALA A 61 -10.03 9.50 8.73
C ALA A 61 -9.55 9.10 10.14
N PHE A 62 -9.59 10.02 11.11
CA PHE A 62 -9.29 9.68 12.50
C PHE A 62 -10.21 8.57 13.01
N GLY A 63 -11.52 8.66 12.80
CA GLY A 63 -12.49 7.63 13.18
C GLY A 63 -12.19 6.25 12.56
N LEU A 64 -11.75 6.23 11.29
CA LEU A 64 -11.41 4.99 10.58
C LEU A 64 -10.09 4.36 11.08
N TYR A 65 -9.07 5.19 11.36
CA TYR A 65 -7.71 4.69 11.59
C TYR A 65 -7.29 4.64 13.06
N THR A 66 -7.94 5.35 13.97
CA THR A 66 -7.54 5.41 15.39
C THR A 66 -7.44 4.01 16.01
N ASN A 67 -8.47 3.19 15.84
CA ASN A 67 -8.49 1.84 16.39
C ASN A 67 -7.46 0.92 15.71
N LEU A 68 -7.27 1.05 14.39
CA LEU A 68 -6.27 0.31 13.65
C LEU A 68 -4.86 0.63 14.14
N LEU A 69 -4.54 1.92 14.33
CA LEU A 69 -3.23 2.34 14.83
C LEU A 69 -3.03 1.95 16.31
N ALA A 70 -4.08 1.93 17.12
CA ALA A 70 -4.03 1.43 18.50
C ALA A 70 -3.72 -0.07 18.55
N ALA A 71 -4.37 -0.87 17.69
CA ALA A 71 -4.09 -2.30 17.57
C ALA A 71 -2.65 -2.54 17.06
N LEU A 72 -2.22 -1.79 16.04
CA LEU A 72 -0.84 -1.84 15.53
C LEU A 72 0.17 -1.50 16.63
N ARG A 73 -0.05 -0.40 17.38
CA ARG A 73 0.82 0.02 18.50
C ARG A 73 0.99 -1.09 19.52
N SER A 74 -0.09 -1.75 19.92
CA SER A 74 -0.06 -2.86 20.86
C SER A 74 0.78 -4.04 20.36
N ARG A 75 0.76 -4.31 19.06
CA ARG A 75 1.49 -5.43 18.46
C ARG A 75 2.98 -5.17 18.28
N VAL A 76 3.36 -3.93 17.97
CA VAL A 76 4.77 -3.58 17.73
C VAL A 76 5.51 -3.10 18.98
N ALA A 77 4.82 -2.91 20.11
CA ALA A 77 5.40 -2.40 21.36
C ALA A 77 6.62 -3.22 21.82
N ALA A 78 6.52 -4.56 21.78
CA ALA A 78 7.63 -5.46 22.17
C ALA A 78 8.84 -5.35 21.24
N SER A 79 8.66 -4.84 20.02
CA SER A 79 9.74 -4.58 19.06
C SER A 79 10.40 -3.21 19.26
N GLY A 80 10.01 -2.44 20.29
CA GLY A 80 10.54 -1.09 20.51
C GLY A 80 10.16 -0.08 19.44
N VAL A 81 9.01 -0.27 18.78
CA VAL A 81 8.48 0.64 17.77
C VAL A 81 7.35 1.47 18.39
N GLU A 82 7.49 2.79 18.32
CA GLU A 82 6.45 3.75 18.69
C GLU A 82 5.62 4.12 17.45
N VAL A 83 4.33 3.75 17.45
CA VAL A 83 3.37 4.22 16.43
C VAL A 83 2.84 5.58 16.88
N VAL A 84 3.17 6.62 16.14
CA VAL A 84 2.72 7.99 16.45
C VAL A 84 1.30 8.25 15.96
N PRO A 85 0.67 9.37 16.35
CA PRO A 85 -0.64 9.76 15.82
C PRO A 85 -0.67 9.83 14.30
N LEU A 86 -1.88 9.62 13.72
CA LEU A 86 -2.13 9.69 12.29
C LEU A 86 -1.68 11.04 11.72
N VAL A 87 -0.93 11.00 10.62
CA VAL A 87 -0.50 12.20 9.90
C VAL A 87 -1.48 12.48 8.77
N ILE A 88 -2.08 13.65 8.77
CA ILE A 88 -2.99 14.09 7.71
C ILE A 88 -2.22 14.90 6.67
N ALA A 89 -2.30 14.47 5.42
CA ALA A 89 -1.82 15.22 4.26
C ALA A 89 -3.01 15.82 3.49
N ARG A 90 -2.82 17.00 2.92
CA ARG A 90 -3.86 17.74 2.19
C ARG A 90 -4.13 17.16 0.80
N ASP A 91 -3.09 16.64 0.16
CA ASP A 91 -3.11 16.15 -1.20
C ASP A 91 -1.95 15.16 -1.44
N THR A 92 -1.90 14.60 -2.63
CA THR A 92 -0.86 13.66 -3.07
C THR A 92 0.54 14.26 -2.97
N ALA A 93 0.71 15.53 -3.37
CA ALA A 93 2.01 16.20 -3.34
C ALA A 93 2.46 16.51 -1.90
N ASP A 94 1.54 16.86 -1.01
CA ASP A 94 1.85 17.04 0.42
C ASP A 94 2.27 15.72 1.06
N LEU A 95 1.56 14.61 0.77
CA LEU A 95 1.96 13.28 1.28
C LEU A 95 3.34 12.89 0.76
N ALA A 96 3.61 13.07 -0.53
CA ALA A 96 4.91 12.77 -1.13
C ALA A 96 6.05 13.55 -0.44
N ARG A 97 5.87 14.86 -0.22
CA ARG A 97 6.85 15.70 0.50
C ARG A 97 7.07 15.23 1.94
N ARG A 98 6.01 14.83 2.65
CA ARG A 98 6.12 14.30 4.03
C ARG A 98 6.87 12.98 4.09
N ILE A 99 6.68 12.11 3.09
CA ILE A 99 7.44 10.87 2.95
C ILE A 99 8.92 11.17 2.74
N GLU A 100 9.27 12.10 1.83
CA GLU A 100 10.66 12.50 1.56
C GLU A 100 11.35 13.06 2.82
N ARG A 101 10.62 13.80 3.66
CA ARG A 101 11.14 14.34 4.92
C ARG A 101 11.14 13.33 6.08
N GLY A 102 10.66 12.09 5.87
CA GLY A 102 10.53 11.09 6.92
C GLY A 102 9.47 11.43 7.99
N GLU A 103 8.53 12.31 7.68
CA GLU A 103 7.38 12.62 8.54
C GLU A 103 6.29 11.54 8.46
N VAL A 104 6.25 10.81 7.35
CA VAL A 104 5.38 9.67 7.08
C VAL A 104 6.23 8.48 6.65
N ASP A 105 6.00 7.33 7.26
CA ASP A 105 6.73 6.08 7.02
C ASP A 105 5.89 5.04 6.28
N GLY A 106 4.57 5.14 6.35
CA GLY A 106 3.65 4.26 5.62
C GLY A 106 2.32 4.93 5.33
N PHE A 107 1.63 4.47 4.30
CA PHE A 107 0.30 4.92 3.91
C PHE A 107 -0.46 3.82 3.18
N ALA A 108 -1.78 3.97 3.04
CA ALA A 108 -2.61 3.06 2.26
C ALA A 108 -3.48 3.85 1.28
N GLU A 109 -3.36 3.51 -0.02
CA GLU A 109 -4.09 4.17 -1.10
C GLU A 109 -4.43 3.20 -2.23
N GLY A 110 -5.35 3.59 -3.12
CA GLY A 110 -5.58 2.87 -4.38
C GLY A 110 -4.35 2.87 -5.28
N VAL A 111 -4.34 2.00 -6.30
CA VAL A 111 -3.18 1.83 -7.19
C VAL A 111 -2.74 3.15 -7.84
N PHE A 112 -3.66 3.92 -8.43
CA PHE A 112 -3.29 5.16 -9.13
C PHE A 112 -2.81 6.27 -8.20
N PRO A 113 -3.44 6.58 -7.07
CA PRO A 113 -2.84 7.48 -6.08
C PRO A 113 -1.47 7.02 -5.58
N THR A 114 -1.28 5.72 -5.34
CA THR A 114 0.04 5.17 -4.98
C THR A 114 1.09 5.43 -6.06
N LEU A 115 0.74 5.23 -7.33
CA LEU A 115 1.64 5.49 -8.45
C LEU A 115 1.95 6.99 -8.61
N ALA A 116 0.96 7.87 -8.39
CA ALA A 116 1.19 9.31 -8.40
C ALA A 116 2.14 9.75 -7.28
N ILE A 117 1.97 9.21 -6.06
CA ILE A 117 2.90 9.45 -4.95
C ILE A 117 4.31 8.96 -5.31
N ARG A 118 4.44 7.77 -5.92
CA ARG A 118 5.74 7.23 -6.39
C ARG A 118 6.39 8.07 -7.48
N ALA A 119 5.61 8.71 -8.33
CA ALA A 119 6.14 9.62 -9.36
C ALA A 119 6.70 10.91 -8.73
N LEU A 120 6.09 11.39 -7.66
CA LEU A 120 6.51 12.59 -6.91
C LEU A 120 7.58 12.30 -5.86
N SER A 121 7.65 11.08 -5.34
CA SER A 121 8.61 10.63 -4.33
C SER A 121 9.19 9.28 -4.71
N ARG A 122 10.51 9.24 -4.91
CA ARG A 122 11.23 7.97 -5.17
C ARG A 122 11.39 7.10 -3.91
N SER A 123 10.97 7.62 -2.78
CA SER A 123 11.11 6.97 -1.47
C SER A 123 9.89 6.12 -1.09
N VAL A 124 9.19 5.53 -2.06
CA VAL A 124 7.95 4.76 -1.84
C VAL A 124 8.06 3.36 -2.42
N ASP A 125 7.79 2.36 -1.58
CA ASP A 125 7.78 0.94 -1.94
C ASP A 125 6.44 0.30 -1.54
N PRO A 126 5.58 -0.10 -2.51
CA PRO A 126 4.37 -0.87 -2.25
C PRO A 126 4.71 -2.27 -1.74
N ASP A 127 4.06 -2.72 -0.66
CA ASP A 127 4.44 -3.96 0.02
C ASP A 127 3.28 -4.86 0.41
N LEU A 128 2.16 -4.29 0.87
CA LEU A 128 0.99 -5.06 1.25
C LEU A 128 -0.23 -4.64 0.42
N VAL A 129 -1.19 -5.56 0.32
CA VAL A 129 -2.55 -5.25 -0.13
C VAL A 129 -3.49 -5.37 1.06
N ALA A 130 -4.39 -4.41 1.21
CA ALA A 130 -5.49 -4.46 2.16
C ALA A 130 -6.76 -4.94 1.44
N LEU A 131 -7.32 -6.07 1.92
CA LEU A 131 -8.66 -6.49 1.51
C LEU A 131 -9.67 -5.55 2.14
N ARG A 132 -10.50 -4.96 1.31
CA ARG A 132 -11.46 -3.95 1.76
C ARG A 132 -12.82 -4.19 1.15
N ARG A 133 -13.87 -4.21 1.97
CA ARG A 133 -15.26 -4.46 1.53
C ARG A 133 -15.42 -5.80 0.79
N GLY A 134 -14.77 -6.86 1.26
CA GLY A 134 -14.81 -8.18 0.63
C GLY A 134 -13.96 -8.34 -0.62
N GLU A 135 -13.23 -7.30 -1.05
CA GLU A 135 -12.50 -7.31 -2.31
C GLU A 135 -11.01 -7.06 -2.12
N ARG A 136 -10.19 -7.97 -2.65
CA ARG A 136 -8.75 -7.78 -2.83
C ARG A 136 -8.46 -6.96 -4.07
N GLU A 137 -9.20 -7.25 -5.11
CA GLU A 137 -9.14 -6.62 -6.42
C GLU A 137 -10.53 -6.20 -6.85
N TYR A 138 -10.61 -5.26 -7.76
CA TYR A 138 -11.85 -4.86 -8.39
C TYR A 138 -11.60 -4.36 -9.81
N GLU A 139 -12.64 -4.37 -10.62
CA GLU A 139 -12.67 -3.84 -11.97
C GLU A 139 -13.51 -2.56 -12.04
N SER A 140 -13.28 -1.76 -13.05
CA SER A 140 -14.19 -0.71 -13.45
C SER A 140 -15.05 -1.21 -14.60
N ILE A 141 -16.32 -0.80 -14.63
CA ILE A 141 -17.24 -1.03 -15.73
C ILE A 141 -17.52 0.28 -16.44
N VAL A 142 -17.66 0.24 -17.76
CA VAL A 142 -18.16 1.35 -18.57
C VAL A 142 -19.60 1.01 -18.95
N PHE A 143 -20.51 1.91 -18.67
CA PHE A 143 -21.94 1.73 -18.93
C PHE A 143 -22.52 2.89 -19.74
N VAL A 144 -23.62 2.62 -20.43
CA VAL A 144 -24.35 3.55 -21.30
C VAL A 144 -25.86 3.39 -21.09
N ALA A 145 -26.64 4.33 -21.59
CA ALA A 145 -28.09 4.18 -21.63
C ALA A 145 -28.49 3.02 -22.54
N ARG A 146 -29.36 2.12 -22.08
CA ARG A 146 -29.78 0.91 -22.80
C ARG A 146 -30.36 1.21 -24.17
N ASN A 147 -31.16 2.26 -24.27
CA ASN A 147 -31.84 2.68 -25.51
C ASN A 147 -31.12 3.85 -26.19
N GLY A 148 -29.88 4.13 -25.80
CA GLY A 148 -29.05 5.19 -26.38
C GLY A 148 -28.33 4.74 -27.65
N PRO A 149 -27.61 5.65 -28.31
CA PRO A 149 -26.93 5.39 -29.59
C PRO A 149 -25.53 4.75 -29.41
N VAL A 150 -25.07 4.47 -28.17
CA VAL A 150 -23.76 3.91 -27.88
C VAL A 150 -23.91 2.47 -27.43
N HIS A 151 -23.23 1.55 -28.12
CA HIS A 151 -23.28 0.11 -27.85
C HIS A 151 -21.89 -0.53 -27.67
N SER A 152 -20.82 0.22 -27.99
CA SER A 152 -19.43 -0.23 -27.90
C SER A 152 -18.52 0.93 -27.48
N LEU A 153 -17.24 0.64 -27.17
CA LEU A 153 -16.26 1.69 -26.91
C LEU A 153 -15.96 2.54 -28.15
N ASP A 154 -16.04 1.95 -29.36
CA ASP A 154 -15.79 2.70 -30.59
C ASP A 154 -16.87 3.77 -30.86
N ASP A 155 -18.10 3.52 -30.43
CA ASP A 155 -19.19 4.51 -30.54
C ASP A 155 -18.96 5.72 -29.61
N LEU A 156 -18.03 5.64 -28.65
CA LEU A 156 -17.65 6.78 -27.80
C LEU A 156 -16.74 7.80 -28.49
N ARG A 157 -16.22 7.53 -29.68
CA ARG A 157 -15.42 8.48 -30.44
C ARG A 157 -16.21 9.76 -30.74
N GLY A 158 -15.64 10.92 -30.33
CA GLY A 158 -16.29 12.23 -30.44
C GLY A 158 -17.43 12.46 -29.42
N ARG A 159 -17.65 11.55 -28.48
CA ARG A 159 -18.69 11.63 -27.44
C ARG A 159 -18.13 11.86 -26.06
N THR A 160 -19.02 11.97 -25.08
CA THR A 160 -18.66 12.35 -23.70
C THR A 160 -18.87 11.20 -22.72
N ILE A 161 -17.81 10.82 -22.00
CA ILE A 161 -17.89 9.95 -20.84
C ILE A 161 -17.93 10.79 -19.55
N VAL A 162 -18.80 10.40 -18.63
CA VAL A 162 -18.96 11.05 -17.32
C VAL A 162 -18.14 10.27 -16.29
N PHE A 163 -17.20 10.92 -15.67
CA PHE A 163 -16.42 10.39 -14.54
C PHE A 163 -16.87 10.98 -13.21
N GLN A 164 -16.47 10.39 -12.08
CA GLN A 164 -16.86 10.88 -10.76
C GLN A 164 -16.07 12.12 -10.34
N ALA A 165 -14.77 11.97 -10.15
CA ALA A 165 -13.86 12.99 -9.63
C ALA A 165 -12.40 12.65 -9.99
N PRO A 166 -11.49 13.63 -10.01
CA PRO A 166 -10.09 13.45 -10.43
C PRO A 166 -9.32 12.36 -9.65
N ARG A 167 -9.63 12.15 -8.37
CA ARG A 167 -8.94 11.15 -7.52
C ARG A 167 -9.62 9.79 -7.50
N SER A 168 -10.75 9.61 -8.17
CA SER A 168 -11.43 8.32 -8.20
C SER A 168 -10.64 7.32 -9.02
N THR A 169 -10.22 6.22 -8.40
CA THR A 169 -9.55 5.13 -9.13
C THR A 169 -10.53 4.42 -10.07
N SER A 170 -11.66 3.90 -9.57
CA SER A 170 -12.58 3.10 -10.38
C SER A 170 -13.51 3.93 -11.28
N ALA A 171 -13.80 5.16 -10.89
CA ALA A 171 -14.74 6.00 -11.62
C ALA A 171 -14.04 7.13 -12.40
N TYR A 172 -12.71 7.06 -12.59
CA TYR A 172 -11.93 7.96 -13.43
C TYR A 172 -10.61 7.34 -13.91
N ALA A 173 -9.62 7.15 -13.01
CA ALA A 173 -8.26 6.83 -13.43
C ALA A 173 -8.17 5.49 -14.17
N LEU A 174 -8.79 4.44 -13.65
CA LEU A 174 -8.76 3.10 -14.26
C LEU A 174 -9.49 3.03 -15.61
N PRO A 175 -10.75 3.48 -15.75
CA PRO A 175 -11.41 3.46 -17.05
C PRO A 175 -10.73 4.40 -18.06
N LYS A 176 -10.20 5.57 -17.64
CA LYS A 176 -9.41 6.43 -18.53
C LYS A 176 -8.12 5.75 -18.98
N ALA A 177 -7.38 5.12 -18.05
CA ALA A 177 -6.17 4.37 -18.38
C ALA A 177 -6.45 3.22 -19.36
N GLU A 178 -7.55 2.52 -19.18
CA GLU A 178 -7.95 1.44 -20.08
C GLU A 178 -8.28 1.96 -21.47
N LEU A 179 -9.06 3.05 -21.61
CA LEU A 179 -9.32 3.69 -22.90
C LEU A 179 -8.02 4.12 -23.59
N LEU A 180 -7.10 4.76 -22.85
CA LEU A 180 -5.78 5.15 -23.37
C LEU A 180 -4.95 3.94 -23.82
N ARG A 181 -4.99 2.82 -23.07
CA ARG A 181 -4.31 1.57 -23.42
C ARG A 181 -4.86 0.92 -24.68
N LEU A 182 -6.17 1.04 -24.90
CA LEU A 182 -6.87 0.56 -26.10
C LEU A 182 -6.69 1.49 -27.31
N GLY A 183 -5.93 2.60 -27.16
CA GLY A 183 -5.62 3.51 -28.27
C GLY A 183 -6.64 4.61 -28.50
N TYR A 184 -7.56 4.84 -27.54
CA TYR A 184 -8.47 5.99 -27.62
C TYR A 184 -7.76 7.25 -27.09
N ASP A 185 -8.06 8.39 -27.70
CA ASP A 185 -7.73 9.70 -27.18
C ASP A 185 -8.81 10.15 -26.19
N VAL A 186 -8.38 10.60 -25.00
CA VAL A 186 -9.31 10.95 -23.89
C VAL A 186 -8.92 12.30 -23.31
N PHE A 187 -9.80 13.31 -23.51
CA PHE A 187 -9.53 14.70 -23.15
C PHE A 187 -10.65 15.30 -22.31
N PRO A 188 -10.38 16.29 -21.45
CA PRO A 188 -11.44 17.09 -20.81
C PRO A 188 -12.34 17.75 -21.88
N VAL A 189 -13.61 17.94 -21.57
CA VAL A 189 -14.56 18.58 -22.50
C VAL A 189 -14.16 20.01 -22.88
N ASN A 190 -13.47 20.71 -22.00
CA ASN A 190 -12.99 22.08 -22.18
C ASN A 190 -11.57 22.18 -22.76
N ASP A 191 -10.93 21.06 -23.09
CA ASP A 191 -9.61 21.05 -23.74
C ASP A 191 -9.77 21.10 -25.26
N PRO A 192 -9.40 22.22 -25.94
CA PRO A 192 -9.54 22.34 -27.37
C PRO A 192 -8.48 21.58 -28.17
N THR A 193 -7.43 21.06 -27.53
CA THR A 193 -6.27 20.47 -28.22
C THR A 193 -6.50 19.05 -28.72
N GLY A 194 -7.50 18.35 -28.16
CA GLY A 194 -7.79 16.97 -28.56
C GLY A 194 -8.49 16.90 -29.93
N PRO A 195 -8.25 15.82 -30.72
CA PRO A 195 -8.88 15.61 -32.02
C PRO A 195 -10.42 15.52 -31.89
N ALA A 196 -11.14 15.78 -32.99
CA ALA A 196 -12.61 15.70 -33.01
C ALA A 196 -13.15 14.30 -32.64
N THR A 197 -12.35 13.25 -32.90
CA THR A 197 -12.69 11.85 -32.55
C THR A 197 -12.33 11.49 -31.11
N ALA A 198 -11.73 12.39 -30.33
CA ALA A 198 -11.40 12.10 -28.93
C ALA A 198 -12.67 11.87 -28.11
N ILE A 199 -12.60 10.92 -27.19
CA ILE A 199 -13.58 10.77 -26.12
C ILE A 199 -13.39 11.95 -25.17
N ARG A 200 -14.44 12.74 -24.98
CA ARG A 200 -14.43 13.88 -24.06
C ARG A 200 -14.88 13.41 -22.68
N TYR A 201 -14.41 14.06 -21.61
CA TYR A 201 -14.91 13.73 -20.27
C TYR A 201 -15.26 14.94 -19.42
N VAL A 202 -16.19 14.70 -18.50
CA VAL A 202 -16.65 15.64 -17.46
C VAL A 202 -16.72 14.93 -16.11
N PHE A 203 -16.76 15.70 -15.02
CA PHE A 203 -16.89 15.17 -13.67
C PHE A 203 -18.26 15.46 -13.06
N ALA A 204 -18.95 14.41 -12.61
CA ALA A 204 -20.27 14.48 -11.98
C ALA A 204 -20.24 14.57 -10.44
N LYS A 205 -19.06 14.51 -9.83
CA LYS A 205 -18.79 14.61 -8.38
C LYS A 205 -19.24 13.41 -7.53
N ALA A 206 -20.27 12.68 -7.94
CA ALA A 206 -20.75 11.48 -7.23
C ALA A 206 -21.07 10.35 -8.22
N GLU A 207 -20.95 9.09 -7.76
CA GLU A 207 -21.17 7.91 -8.60
C GLU A 207 -22.58 7.87 -9.18
N ILE A 208 -23.60 8.10 -8.34
CA ILE A 208 -25.00 8.10 -8.79
C ILE A 208 -25.26 9.17 -9.87
N ASN A 209 -24.60 10.32 -9.78
CA ASN A 209 -24.75 11.37 -10.77
C ASN A 209 -24.29 10.96 -12.16
N GLN A 210 -23.26 10.10 -12.26
CA GLN A 210 -22.82 9.58 -13.56
C GLN A 210 -23.98 8.83 -14.26
N ALA A 211 -24.63 7.92 -13.52
CA ALA A 211 -25.78 7.17 -14.04
C ALA A 211 -26.94 8.11 -14.46
N ILE A 212 -27.29 9.07 -13.59
CA ILE A 212 -28.34 10.04 -13.86
C ILE A 212 -28.00 10.92 -15.08
N TRP A 213 -26.75 11.39 -15.19
CA TRP A 213 -26.34 12.21 -16.33
C TRP A 213 -26.39 11.44 -17.66
N VAL A 214 -25.99 10.17 -17.65
CA VAL A 214 -26.09 9.30 -18.84
C VAL A 214 -27.57 9.12 -19.24
N LEU A 215 -28.46 8.85 -18.30
CA LEU A 215 -29.90 8.69 -18.59
C LEU A 215 -30.55 9.98 -19.09
N HIS A 216 -30.05 11.14 -18.69
CA HIS A 216 -30.57 12.44 -19.13
C HIS A 216 -29.79 13.04 -20.33
N GLY A 217 -28.91 12.29 -20.97
CA GLY A 217 -28.17 12.74 -22.16
C GLY A 217 -27.16 13.85 -21.90
N LYS A 218 -26.73 14.07 -20.64
CA LYS A 218 -25.64 15.00 -20.29
C LYS A 218 -24.25 14.39 -20.50
N GLY A 219 -24.20 13.13 -20.88
CA GLY A 219 -23.05 12.37 -21.29
C GLY A 219 -23.52 11.04 -21.88
N ASP A 220 -22.68 10.42 -22.68
CA ASP A 220 -23.03 9.21 -23.44
C ASP A 220 -22.71 7.94 -22.67
N ALA A 221 -21.70 7.98 -21.78
CA ALA A 221 -21.27 6.87 -20.96
C ALA A 221 -20.89 7.32 -19.55
N GLY A 222 -20.83 6.39 -18.61
CA GLY A 222 -20.27 6.57 -17.28
C GLY A 222 -19.40 5.38 -16.88
N ALA A 223 -18.64 5.50 -15.78
CA ALA A 223 -17.80 4.42 -15.30
C ALA A 223 -17.66 4.40 -13.77
N PHE A 224 -17.79 3.21 -13.16
CA PHE A 224 -17.50 2.96 -11.75
C PHE A 224 -17.30 1.46 -11.48
N ASN A 225 -17.00 1.06 -10.24
CA ASN A 225 -16.78 -0.35 -9.92
C ASN A 225 -18.08 -1.17 -9.83
N GLY A 226 -17.95 -2.50 -9.90
CA GLY A 226 -19.08 -3.42 -9.84
C GLY A 226 -19.92 -3.31 -8.56
N GLY A 227 -19.29 -2.95 -7.42
CA GLY A 227 -20.00 -2.73 -6.17
C GLY A 227 -20.90 -1.48 -6.21
N ASP A 228 -20.46 -0.39 -6.87
CA ASP A 228 -21.27 0.81 -7.08
C ASP A 228 -22.42 0.50 -8.04
N TRP A 229 -22.17 -0.28 -9.11
CA TRP A 229 -23.19 -0.78 -10.00
C TRP A 229 -24.28 -1.57 -9.28
N ALA A 230 -23.89 -2.49 -8.40
CA ALA A 230 -24.83 -3.32 -7.64
C ALA A 230 -25.72 -2.50 -6.69
N ARG A 231 -25.21 -1.36 -6.21
CA ARG A 231 -25.94 -0.44 -5.32
C ARG A 231 -26.84 0.56 -6.03
N LEU A 232 -26.81 0.63 -7.37
CA LEU A 232 -27.76 1.46 -8.09
C LEU A 232 -29.20 1.00 -7.81
N PRO A 233 -30.15 1.94 -7.62
CA PRO A 233 -31.55 1.59 -7.60
C PRO A 233 -31.94 0.80 -8.84
N ALA A 234 -32.77 -0.25 -8.69
CA ALA A 234 -33.14 -1.13 -9.80
C ALA A 234 -33.68 -0.34 -11.01
N GLY A 235 -34.58 0.61 -10.77
CA GLY A 235 -35.17 1.44 -11.83
C GLY A 235 -34.16 2.33 -12.59
N VAL A 236 -33.00 2.62 -12.00
CA VAL A 236 -31.88 3.31 -12.69
C VAL A 236 -31.03 2.28 -13.44
N ARG A 237 -30.64 1.19 -12.77
CA ARG A 237 -29.77 0.16 -13.33
C ARG A 237 -30.39 -0.53 -14.57
N ASP A 238 -31.69 -0.80 -14.55
CA ASP A 238 -32.39 -1.49 -15.65
C ASP A 238 -32.45 -0.66 -16.95
N GLN A 239 -32.25 0.66 -16.85
CA GLN A 239 -32.16 1.55 -17.99
C GLN A 239 -30.74 1.69 -18.55
N LEU A 240 -29.74 1.06 -17.90
CA LEU A 240 -28.35 1.09 -18.29
C LEU A 240 -27.88 -0.29 -18.78
N VAL A 241 -26.78 -0.31 -19.52
CA VAL A 241 -26.11 -1.52 -19.96
C VAL A 241 -24.61 -1.34 -19.87
N VAL A 242 -23.90 -2.38 -19.40
CA VAL A 242 -22.43 -2.42 -19.37
C VAL A 242 -21.91 -2.80 -20.75
N ILE A 243 -21.04 -1.98 -21.32
CA ILE A 243 -20.42 -2.21 -22.65
C ILE A 243 -18.95 -2.63 -22.54
N HIS A 244 -18.30 -2.40 -21.40
CA HIS A 244 -16.90 -2.79 -21.20
C HIS A 244 -16.58 -2.98 -19.72
N LYS A 245 -15.60 -3.86 -19.46
CA LYS A 245 -14.99 -4.09 -18.16
C LYS A 245 -13.48 -3.95 -18.28
N THR A 246 -12.87 -3.22 -17.36
CA THR A 246 -11.41 -3.10 -17.31
C THR A 246 -10.77 -4.37 -16.76
N PRO A 247 -9.48 -4.59 -16.97
CA PRO A 247 -8.72 -5.53 -16.13
C PRO A 247 -8.86 -5.18 -14.64
N SER A 248 -8.85 -6.21 -13.79
CA SER A 248 -8.84 -6.02 -12.33
C SER A 248 -7.54 -5.37 -11.86
N ILE A 249 -7.65 -4.56 -10.81
CA ILE A 249 -6.52 -3.99 -10.08
C ILE A 249 -6.70 -4.19 -8.58
N LEU A 250 -5.59 -4.17 -7.84
CA LEU A 250 -5.61 -4.21 -6.39
C LEU A 250 -6.43 -3.04 -5.83
N ARG A 251 -7.25 -3.35 -4.81
CA ARG A 251 -8.17 -2.34 -4.28
C ARG A 251 -7.45 -1.28 -3.46
N TRP A 252 -6.59 -1.70 -2.52
CA TRP A 252 -5.81 -0.83 -1.67
C TRP A 252 -4.43 -1.39 -1.44
N VAL A 253 -3.43 -0.55 -1.61
CA VAL A 253 -2.01 -0.88 -1.47
C VAL A 253 -1.45 -0.14 -0.29
N VAL A 254 -0.81 -0.87 0.63
CA VAL A 254 -0.01 -0.28 1.70
C VAL A 254 1.41 -0.16 1.21
N SER A 255 1.95 1.05 1.31
CA SER A 255 3.32 1.37 0.89
C SER A 255 4.11 1.90 2.06
N PHE A 256 5.41 1.60 2.07
CA PHE A 256 6.36 2.09 3.06
C PHE A 256 7.41 3.00 2.44
N ARG A 257 7.95 3.91 3.24
CA ARG A 257 9.11 4.71 2.87
C ARG A 257 10.35 3.83 2.76
N THR A 258 11.11 3.95 1.67
CA THR A 258 12.31 3.10 1.41
C THR A 258 13.42 3.31 2.44
N GLY A 259 13.52 4.51 3.02
CA GLY A 259 14.48 4.84 4.08
C GLY A 259 13.99 4.52 5.50
N LEU A 260 12.87 3.81 5.68
CA LEU A 260 12.42 3.34 6.98
C LEU A 260 13.39 2.29 7.52
N ASP A 261 13.71 2.36 8.83
CA ASP A 261 14.54 1.35 9.48
C ASP A 261 14.03 -0.07 9.20
N PRO A 262 14.89 -0.99 8.72
CA PRO A 262 14.46 -2.33 8.32
C PRO A 262 13.75 -3.12 9.43
N GLY A 263 14.21 -2.98 10.68
CA GLY A 263 13.58 -3.65 11.82
C GLY A 263 12.21 -3.08 12.14
N THR A 264 12.02 -1.76 12.00
CA THR A 264 10.72 -1.09 12.12
C THR A 264 9.77 -1.54 11.02
N ARG A 265 10.23 -1.54 9.77
CA ARG A 265 9.46 -2.03 8.62
C ARG A 265 8.98 -3.46 8.83
N GLN A 266 9.89 -4.36 9.18
CA GLN A 266 9.58 -5.77 9.41
C GLN A 266 8.55 -5.96 10.53
N ALA A 267 8.72 -5.24 11.64
CA ALA A 267 7.81 -5.32 12.79
C ALA A 267 6.40 -4.82 12.42
N VAL A 268 6.30 -3.68 11.73
CA VAL A 268 5.02 -3.10 11.31
C VAL A 268 4.33 -3.97 10.27
N GLU A 269 5.06 -4.45 9.27
CA GLU A 269 4.55 -5.32 8.21
C GLU A 269 4.00 -6.63 8.80
N ALA A 270 4.79 -7.30 9.65
CA ALA A 270 4.35 -8.53 10.31
C ALA A 270 3.13 -8.29 11.21
N ALA A 271 3.09 -7.16 11.92
CA ALA A 271 1.96 -6.79 12.76
C ALA A 271 0.69 -6.54 11.95
N LEU A 272 0.78 -5.83 10.81
CA LEU A 272 -0.36 -5.59 9.91
C LEU A 272 -0.91 -6.91 9.34
N VAL A 273 -0.04 -7.79 8.85
CA VAL A 273 -0.45 -9.10 8.30
C VAL A 273 -1.11 -9.97 9.37
N ALA A 274 -0.64 -9.89 10.62
CA ALA A 274 -1.20 -10.64 11.75
C ALA A 274 -2.44 -9.98 12.38
N LEU A 275 -2.86 -8.78 11.93
CA LEU A 275 -4.11 -8.19 12.42
C LEU A 275 -5.30 -9.07 12.04
N GLY A 276 -6.16 -9.34 13.02
CA GLY A 276 -7.28 -10.25 12.89
C GLY A 276 -7.08 -11.61 13.57
N ASP A 277 -5.83 -11.99 13.91
CA ASP A 277 -5.53 -13.24 14.62
C ASP A 277 -6.00 -13.21 16.08
N ARG A 278 -6.25 -12.02 16.63
CA ARG A 278 -6.77 -11.83 17.99
C ARG A 278 -8.19 -11.29 17.94
N PRO A 279 -9.08 -11.74 18.84
CA PRO A 279 -10.47 -11.24 18.87
C PRO A 279 -10.58 -9.71 18.99
N GLY A 280 -9.68 -9.07 19.74
CA GLY A 280 -9.66 -7.62 19.94
C GLY A 280 -9.29 -6.79 18.70
N ASP A 281 -8.63 -7.39 17.70
CA ASP A 281 -8.24 -6.67 16.47
C ASP A 281 -9.41 -6.53 15.48
N ARG A 282 -10.39 -7.41 15.56
CA ARG A 282 -11.49 -7.47 14.60
C ARG A 282 -12.26 -6.16 14.54
N SER A 283 -12.59 -5.57 15.68
CA SER A 283 -13.27 -4.28 15.74
C SER A 283 -12.45 -3.14 15.14
N ALA A 284 -11.11 -3.19 15.26
CA ALA A 284 -10.22 -2.20 14.66
C ALA A 284 -10.18 -2.32 13.13
N LEU A 285 -10.16 -3.54 12.61
CA LEU A 285 -10.22 -3.80 11.17
C LEU A 285 -11.60 -3.40 10.59
N GLU A 286 -12.69 -3.75 11.27
CA GLU A 286 -14.05 -3.38 10.88
C GLU A 286 -14.24 -1.86 10.83
N ALA A 287 -13.75 -1.12 11.84
CA ALA A 287 -13.77 0.34 11.86
C ALA A 287 -13.02 0.92 10.65
N ALA A 288 -11.88 0.37 10.28
CA ALA A 288 -11.10 0.76 9.11
C ALA A 288 -11.69 0.26 7.78
N ARG A 289 -12.75 -0.57 7.83
CA ARG A 289 -13.35 -1.25 6.68
C ARG A 289 -12.33 -2.12 5.94
N ILE A 290 -11.42 -2.74 6.66
CA ILE A 290 -10.38 -3.65 6.18
C ILE A 290 -10.70 -5.02 6.80
N GLU A 291 -10.49 -6.08 6.06
CA GLU A 291 -10.68 -7.46 6.54
C GLU A 291 -9.36 -8.08 6.97
N ARG A 292 -8.33 -7.89 6.16
CA ARG A 292 -6.96 -8.34 6.44
C ARG A 292 -5.97 -7.65 5.52
N PHE A 293 -4.69 -7.83 5.84
CA PHE A 293 -3.58 -7.43 5.00
C PHE A 293 -2.84 -8.68 4.49
N GLU A 294 -2.39 -8.62 3.24
CA GLU A 294 -1.60 -9.68 2.59
C GLU A 294 -0.35 -9.07 1.96
N ARG A 295 0.75 -9.85 1.90
CA ARG A 295 1.96 -9.44 1.19
C ARG A 295 1.73 -9.40 -0.31
N LEU A 296 2.29 -8.39 -0.97
CA LEU A 296 2.28 -8.34 -2.42
C LEU A 296 3.17 -9.44 -3.02
N THR A 297 2.62 -10.18 -3.96
CA THR A 297 3.37 -11.11 -4.80
C THR A 297 4.11 -10.36 -5.90
N ALA A 298 5.03 -11.05 -6.59
CA ALA A 298 5.68 -10.50 -7.79
C ALA A 298 4.66 -10.21 -8.91
N ALA A 299 3.57 -10.98 -9.00
CA ALA A 299 2.49 -10.72 -9.95
C ALA A 299 1.72 -9.45 -9.61
N ASP A 300 1.44 -9.23 -8.32
CA ASP A 300 0.79 -7.99 -7.84
C ASP A 300 1.64 -6.75 -8.18
N ARG A 301 2.94 -6.79 -7.91
CA ARG A 301 3.85 -5.67 -8.24
C ARG A 301 3.83 -5.39 -9.75
N ARG A 302 3.89 -6.40 -10.61
CA ARG A 302 3.75 -6.22 -12.06
C ARG A 302 2.40 -5.64 -12.45
N SER A 303 1.32 -6.04 -11.76
CA SER A 303 -0.03 -5.51 -12.01
C SER A 303 -0.16 -4.03 -11.66
N ILE A 304 0.59 -3.55 -10.66
CA ILE A 304 0.70 -2.14 -10.33
C ILE A 304 1.53 -1.41 -11.40
N ASP A 305 2.72 -1.91 -11.69
CA ASP A 305 3.71 -1.22 -12.53
C ASP A 305 3.28 -1.10 -14.00
N ARG A 306 2.40 -1.97 -14.50
CA ARG A 306 1.89 -1.89 -15.89
C ARG A 306 1.21 -0.55 -16.23
N TRP A 307 0.76 0.20 -15.24
CA TRP A 307 0.09 1.48 -15.43
C TRP A 307 1.04 2.69 -15.43
N VAL A 308 2.29 2.51 -15.00
CA VAL A 308 3.30 3.58 -14.95
C VAL A 308 3.44 4.34 -16.28
N PRO A 309 3.50 3.69 -17.47
CA PRO A 309 3.63 4.40 -18.73
C PRO A 309 2.46 5.33 -19.09
N LEU A 310 1.33 5.20 -18.42
CA LEU A 310 0.13 6.00 -18.70
C LEU A 310 -0.05 7.18 -17.74
N LEU A 311 0.74 7.30 -16.67
CA LEU A 311 0.54 8.29 -15.62
C LEU A 311 0.53 9.72 -16.15
N ALA A 312 1.50 10.11 -16.98
CA ALA A 312 1.56 11.44 -17.58
C ALA A 312 0.30 11.78 -18.41
N ARG A 313 -0.20 10.78 -19.17
CA ARG A 313 -1.44 10.94 -19.97
C ARG A 313 -2.71 10.99 -19.12
N LEU A 314 -2.67 10.43 -17.92
CA LEU A 314 -3.80 10.48 -16.99
C LEU A 314 -3.98 11.85 -16.34
N GLY A 315 -2.90 12.64 -16.23
CA GLY A 315 -2.91 13.94 -15.58
C GLY A 315 -3.15 13.86 -14.06
N ILE A 316 -2.75 12.76 -13.43
CA ILE A 316 -2.94 12.54 -11.98
C ILE A 316 -1.69 12.89 -11.16
N GLU A 317 -0.63 13.33 -11.81
CA GLU A 317 0.65 13.73 -11.19
C GLU A 317 0.65 15.19 -10.70
N GLN A 318 -0.47 15.92 -10.86
CA GLN A 318 -0.58 17.35 -10.54
C GLN A 318 -1.34 17.59 -9.23
#